data_5e031fbfcf62a294b7d6ef7a9ee85e89
#
_entry.id   5e031fbfcf62a294b7d6ef7a9ee85e89
#
_cell.length_a   1.000
_cell.length_b   1.000
_cell.length_c   1.000
_cell.angle_alpha   90.00
_cell.angle_beta   90.00
_cell.angle_gamma   90.00
#
_symmetry.space_group_name_H-M   'P 1'
#
loop_
_entity.id
_entity.type
_entity.pdbx_description
1 polymer ?
#
loop_
_entity_poly.entity_id
_entity_poly.type
_entity_poly.pdbx_seq_one_letter_code
_entity_poly.pdbx_strand_id
1 'polypeptide(L)'
;MRVSIIGNSGSGKSTIASSLSATHALPTLDLDTVAWEPAKVAVARDAAVATSAVRSFCETAPHWVVEGCYGNLIAATLQYSPMLLFVEPGVEVCLAHCRARPWEPHKYPSKEEQDVKLEFLLAWVREYYTRQGDLSFSARQTTRTL
;
A
#
# COMPACT_ATOMS: atom_id res chain seq x y z
N MET A 1 6.63 -17.64 -6.76
CA MET A 1 7.09 -16.25 -6.52
C MET A 1 6.15 -15.62 -5.49
N ARG A 2 6.66 -15.09 -4.38
CA ARG A 2 5.91 -14.33 -3.39
C ARG A 2 6.59 -12.98 -3.26
N VAL A 3 5.85 -11.89 -3.40
CA VAL A 3 6.42 -10.54 -3.40
C VAL A 3 5.59 -9.64 -2.50
N SER A 4 6.23 -8.95 -1.58
CA SER A 4 5.63 -7.89 -0.76
C SER A 4 6.27 -6.55 -1.12
N ILE A 5 5.46 -5.58 -1.50
CA ILE A 5 5.90 -4.28 -1.99
C ILE A 5 5.44 -3.20 -1.02
N ILE A 6 6.39 -2.45 -0.47
CA ILE A 6 6.13 -1.38 0.49
C ILE A 6 6.76 -0.06 0.05
N GLY A 7 6.12 1.05 0.34
CA GLY A 7 6.61 2.41 0.03
C GLY A 7 5.54 3.47 0.31
N ASN A 8 5.90 4.73 0.10
CA ASN A 8 4.99 5.86 0.29
C ASN A 8 3.84 5.88 -0.75
N SER A 9 2.77 6.62 -0.51
CA SER A 9 1.78 6.92 -1.53
C SER A 9 2.44 7.64 -2.72
N GLY A 10 2.09 7.23 -3.94
CA GLY A 10 2.70 7.76 -5.16
C GLY A 10 4.09 7.20 -5.49
N SER A 11 4.62 6.24 -4.74
CA SER A 11 5.95 5.68 -5.02
C SER A 11 6.01 4.75 -6.24
N GLY A 12 4.87 4.32 -6.79
CA GLY A 12 4.82 3.40 -7.94
C GLY A 12 4.61 1.92 -7.59
N LYS A 13 4.31 1.60 -6.33
CA LYS A 13 4.06 0.22 -5.88
C LYS A 13 3.02 -0.52 -6.73
N SER A 14 1.86 0.10 -6.93
CA SER A 14 0.75 -0.51 -7.67
C SER A 14 1.10 -0.75 -9.15
N THR A 15 1.95 0.11 -9.73
CA THR A 15 2.47 -0.09 -11.08
C THR A 15 3.37 -1.32 -11.16
N ILE A 16 4.27 -1.48 -10.19
CA ILE A 16 5.14 -2.67 -10.10
C ILE A 16 4.30 -3.93 -9.86
N ALA A 17 3.35 -3.87 -8.92
CA ALA A 17 2.45 -4.99 -8.63
C ALA A 17 1.65 -5.42 -9.86
N SER A 18 1.08 -4.47 -10.58
CA SER A 18 0.33 -4.74 -11.83
C SER A 18 1.20 -5.36 -12.91
N SER A 19 2.44 -4.87 -13.07
CA SER A 19 3.39 -5.42 -14.04
C SER A 19 3.76 -6.88 -13.70
N LEU A 20 4.07 -7.17 -12.44
CA LEU A 20 4.36 -8.53 -11.98
C LEU A 20 3.16 -9.46 -12.14
N SER A 21 1.97 -8.98 -11.79
CA SER A 21 0.72 -9.73 -11.96
C SER A 21 0.46 -10.08 -13.42
N ALA A 22 0.59 -9.11 -14.32
CA ALA A 22 0.37 -9.31 -15.75
C ALA A 22 1.40 -10.25 -16.37
N THR A 23 2.68 -10.13 -15.99
CA THR A 23 3.77 -10.91 -16.56
C THR A 23 3.75 -12.37 -16.10
N HIS A 24 3.34 -12.62 -14.85
CA HIS A 24 3.44 -13.92 -14.20
C HIS A 24 2.10 -14.55 -13.82
N ALA A 25 0.97 -13.92 -14.19
CA ALA A 25 -0.39 -14.34 -13.82
C ALA A 25 -0.57 -14.52 -12.30
N LEU A 26 -0.06 -13.57 -11.49
CA LEU A 26 -0.10 -13.65 -10.04
C LEU A 26 -1.34 -12.96 -9.46
N PRO A 27 -2.04 -13.57 -8.50
CA PRO A 27 -3.03 -12.88 -7.71
C PRO A 27 -2.35 -11.74 -6.93
N THR A 28 -3.03 -10.60 -6.84
CA THR A 28 -2.52 -9.39 -6.18
C THR A 28 -3.48 -8.89 -5.13
N LEU A 29 -2.95 -8.52 -3.96
CA LEU A 29 -3.68 -7.85 -2.89
C LEU A 29 -3.16 -6.43 -2.71
N ASP A 30 -4.04 -5.45 -2.95
CA ASP A 30 -3.85 -4.07 -2.52
C ASP A 30 -4.29 -3.95 -1.06
N LEU A 31 -3.37 -3.59 -0.17
CA LEU A 31 -3.64 -3.47 1.26
C LEU A 31 -4.64 -2.37 1.62
N ASP A 32 -4.87 -1.38 0.75
CA ASP A 32 -5.94 -0.41 0.95
C ASP A 32 -7.31 -1.09 1.04
N THR A 33 -7.50 -2.21 0.35
CA THR A 33 -8.78 -2.95 0.36
C THR A 33 -9.06 -3.67 1.68
N VAL A 34 -8.05 -3.94 2.48
CA VAL A 34 -8.18 -4.66 3.77
C VAL A 34 -7.89 -3.78 4.99
N ALA A 35 -7.21 -2.66 4.81
CA ALA A 35 -6.87 -1.73 5.90
C ALA A 35 -8.06 -0.86 6.35
N TRP A 36 -9.05 -0.65 5.49
CA TRP A 36 -10.19 0.24 5.74
C TRP A 36 -11.50 -0.52 5.79
N GLU A 37 -12.44 -0.01 6.59
CA GLU A 37 -13.78 -0.57 6.66
C GLU A 37 -14.52 -0.36 5.33
N PRO A 38 -15.13 -1.39 4.75
CA PRO A 38 -15.90 -1.26 3.52
C PRO A 38 -17.09 -0.31 3.75
N ALA A 39 -17.38 0.51 2.74
CA ALA A 39 -18.47 1.50 2.75
C ALA A 39 -18.39 2.59 3.84
N LYS A 40 -17.26 2.72 4.55
CA LYS A 40 -17.02 3.81 5.51
C LYS A 40 -15.80 4.62 5.07
N VAL A 41 -15.93 5.94 5.09
CA VAL A 41 -14.84 6.84 4.70
C VAL A 41 -13.84 6.98 5.85
N ALA A 42 -12.57 6.66 5.58
CA ALA A 42 -11.44 6.82 6.49
C ALA A 42 -11.60 6.15 7.88
N VAL A 43 -12.36 5.07 7.96
CA VAL A 43 -12.48 4.24 9.17
C VAL A 43 -11.54 3.04 9.03
N ALA A 44 -10.49 3.00 9.86
CA ALA A 44 -9.56 1.88 9.87
C ALA A 44 -10.29 0.60 10.33
N ARG A 45 -10.00 -0.50 9.64
CA ARG A 45 -10.46 -1.83 10.07
C ARG A 45 -9.69 -2.27 11.31
N ASP A 46 -10.31 -3.08 12.15
CA ASP A 46 -9.62 -3.73 13.27
C ASP A 46 -8.33 -4.42 12.80
N ALA A 47 -7.24 -4.19 13.52
CA ALA A 47 -5.91 -4.66 13.12
C ALA A 47 -5.81 -6.19 13.02
N ALA A 48 -6.49 -6.93 13.91
CA ALA A 48 -6.50 -8.39 13.87
C ALA A 48 -7.29 -8.91 12.66
N VAL A 49 -8.40 -8.25 12.32
CA VAL A 49 -9.23 -8.58 11.15
C VAL A 49 -8.44 -8.30 9.86
N ALA A 50 -7.80 -7.14 9.74
CA ALA A 50 -6.97 -6.79 8.58
C ALA A 50 -5.79 -7.77 8.41
N THR A 51 -5.09 -8.08 9.49
CA THR A 51 -3.97 -9.04 9.50
C THR A 51 -4.45 -10.45 9.09
N SER A 52 -5.59 -10.90 9.59
CA SER A 52 -6.18 -12.19 9.22
C SER A 52 -6.53 -12.25 7.74
N ALA A 53 -7.07 -11.16 7.17
CA ALA A 53 -7.38 -11.08 5.75
C ALA A 53 -6.12 -11.20 4.87
N VAL A 54 -5.02 -10.55 5.26
CA VAL A 54 -3.72 -10.66 4.56
C VAL A 54 -3.21 -12.10 4.59
N ARG A 55 -3.23 -12.75 5.76
CA ARG A 55 -2.79 -14.14 5.90
C ARG A 55 -3.64 -15.09 5.06
N SER A 56 -4.95 -14.96 5.13
CA SER A 56 -5.88 -15.77 4.32
C SER A 56 -5.57 -15.62 2.82
N PHE A 57 -5.32 -14.40 2.34
CA PHE A 57 -4.91 -14.18 0.95
C PHE A 57 -3.60 -14.92 0.62
N CYS A 58 -2.57 -14.79 1.46
CA CYS A 58 -1.27 -15.43 1.24
C CYS A 58 -1.36 -16.98 1.21
N GLU A 59 -2.37 -17.57 1.83
CA GLU A 59 -2.62 -19.01 1.87
C GLU A 59 -3.43 -19.53 0.68
N THR A 60 -4.09 -18.65 -0.09
CA THR A 60 -4.92 -19.06 -1.23
C THR A 60 -4.12 -19.56 -2.43
N ALA A 61 -2.84 -19.12 -2.57
CA ALA A 61 -2.02 -19.46 -3.72
C ALA A 61 -0.53 -19.57 -3.34
N PRO A 62 0.25 -20.45 -3.99
CA PRO A 62 1.68 -20.58 -3.74
C PRO A 62 2.51 -19.38 -4.19
N HIS A 63 1.95 -18.56 -5.07
CA HIS A 63 2.58 -17.40 -5.68
C HIS A 63 1.62 -16.22 -5.65
N TRP A 64 2.09 -15.02 -5.25
CA TRP A 64 1.25 -13.83 -5.10
C TRP A 64 2.07 -12.53 -5.00
N VAL A 65 1.38 -11.41 -5.15
CA VAL A 65 1.89 -10.07 -4.88
C VAL A 65 1.00 -9.40 -3.83
N VAL A 66 1.61 -8.81 -2.81
CA VAL A 66 0.95 -7.94 -1.81
C VAL A 66 1.60 -6.57 -1.87
N GLU A 67 0.80 -5.50 -1.95
CA GLU A 67 1.36 -4.14 -1.99
C GLU A 67 0.61 -3.17 -1.09
N GLY A 68 1.33 -2.19 -0.54
CA GLY A 68 0.72 -1.13 0.25
C GLY A 68 1.71 -0.29 1.03
N CYS A 69 1.15 0.61 1.85
CA CYS A 69 1.94 1.49 2.70
C CYS A 69 1.89 1.11 4.20
N TYR A 70 1.36 -0.05 4.54
CA TYR A 70 1.09 -0.48 5.92
C TYR A 70 2.17 -1.47 6.38
N GLY A 71 3.13 -0.99 7.18
CA GLY A 71 4.26 -1.80 7.67
C GLY A 71 3.83 -3.04 8.45
N ASN A 72 2.85 -2.89 9.35
CA ASN A 72 2.29 -4.00 10.14
C ASN A 72 1.63 -5.09 9.27
N LEU A 73 0.90 -4.70 8.23
CA LEU A 73 0.27 -5.67 7.32
C LEU A 73 1.30 -6.34 6.39
N ILE A 74 2.31 -5.62 5.95
CA ILE A 74 3.45 -6.22 5.23
C ILE A 74 4.22 -7.18 6.15
N ALA A 75 4.44 -6.83 7.42
CA ALA A 75 5.08 -7.71 8.38
C ALA A 75 4.33 -9.05 8.54
N ALA A 76 3.00 -9.05 8.43
CA ALA A 76 2.21 -10.28 8.46
C ALA A 76 2.50 -11.24 7.30
N THR A 77 3.07 -10.76 6.19
CA THR A 77 3.46 -11.61 5.05
C THR A 77 4.81 -12.31 5.23
N LEU A 78 5.68 -11.81 6.12
CA LEU A 78 7.08 -12.27 6.26
C LEU A 78 7.19 -13.74 6.62
N GLN A 79 6.24 -14.29 7.36
CA GLN A 79 6.20 -15.73 7.69
C GLN A 79 6.15 -16.64 6.45
N TYR A 80 5.73 -16.10 5.30
CA TYR A 80 5.68 -16.83 4.03
C TYR A 80 6.95 -16.63 3.18
N SER A 81 7.98 -15.97 3.74
CA SER A 81 9.29 -15.70 3.10
C SER A 81 9.19 -15.06 1.71
N PRO A 82 8.47 -13.92 1.55
CA PRO A 82 8.41 -13.22 0.28
C PRO A 82 9.72 -12.49 -0.03
N MET A 83 9.92 -12.17 -1.32
CA MET A 83 10.81 -11.10 -1.70
C MET A 83 10.21 -9.77 -1.24
N LEU A 84 10.94 -8.99 -0.45
CA LEU A 84 10.51 -7.68 0.01
C LEU A 84 11.08 -6.58 -0.90
N LEU A 85 10.19 -5.84 -1.55
CA LEU A 85 10.54 -4.67 -2.37
C LEU A 85 10.18 -3.39 -1.61
N PHE A 86 11.19 -2.59 -1.31
CA PHE A 86 11.03 -1.26 -0.73
C PHE A 86 11.16 -0.21 -1.83
N VAL A 87 10.05 0.48 -2.16
CA VAL A 87 9.99 1.45 -3.25
C VAL A 87 10.11 2.86 -2.71
N GLU A 88 11.25 3.49 -2.93
CA GLU A 88 11.63 4.79 -2.37
C GLU A 88 12.21 5.73 -3.46
N PRO A 89 11.35 6.32 -4.31
CA PRO A 89 11.80 7.24 -5.37
C PRO A 89 12.05 8.68 -4.87
N GLY A 90 11.79 8.96 -3.60
CA GLY A 90 11.83 10.30 -3.01
C GLY A 90 10.46 10.99 -2.97
N VAL A 91 10.32 11.95 -2.03
CA VAL A 91 9.04 12.64 -1.77
C VAL A 91 8.57 13.42 -3.00
N GLU A 92 9.43 14.12 -3.70
CA GLU A 92 9.05 14.95 -4.86
C GLU A 92 8.44 14.10 -6.00
N VAL A 93 9.00 12.93 -6.26
CA VAL A 93 8.44 11.98 -7.23
C VAL A 93 7.08 11.47 -6.77
N CYS A 94 6.95 11.12 -5.49
CA CYS A 94 5.66 10.70 -4.91
C CYS A 94 4.59 11.78 -5.03
N LEU A 95 4.93 13.04 -4.74
CA LEU A 95 4.02 14.18 -4.89
C LEU A 95 3.59 14.40 -6.34
N ALA A 96 4.55 14.34 -7.29
CA ALA A 96 4.26 14.46 -8.71
C ALA A 96 3.30 13.37 -9.20
N HIS A 97 3.54 12.12 -8.80
CA HIS A 97 2.65 11.01 -9.13
C HIS A 97 1.26 11.16 -8.51
N CYS A 98 1.16 11.63 -7.26
CA CYS A 98 -0.14 11.88 -6.62
C CYS A 98 -0.94 12.95 -7.37
N ARG A 99 -0.30 14.04 -7.81
CA ARG A 99 -0.95 15.10 -8.60
C ARG A 99 -1.39 14.63 -9.98
N ALA A 100 -0.63 13.73 -10.59
CA ALA A 100 -0.90 13.19 -11.93
C ALA A 100 -1.93 12.06 -11.96
N ARG A 101 -2.43 11.60 -10.81
CA ARG A 101 -3.42 10.52 -10.75
C ARG A 101 -4.69 10.89 -11.52
N PRO A 102 -5.17 10.01 -12.42
CA PRO A 102 -6.51 10.16 -12.98
C PRO A 102 -7.56 9.98 -11.88
N TRP A 103 -8.80 10.39 -12.18
CA TRP A 103 -9.91 10.08 -11.29
C TRP A 103 -10.06 8.56 -11.08
N GLU A 104 -10.22 8.18 -9.80
CA GLU A 104 -10.36 6.80 -9.35
C GLU A 104 -11.82 6.56 -8.92
N PRO A 105 -12.74 6.19 -9.83
CA PRO A 105 -14.18 6.09 -9.54
C PRO A 105 -14.53 5.02 -8.49
N HIS A 106 -13.63 4.06 -8.24
CA HIS A 106 -13.78 3.05 -7.20
C HIS A 106 -13.46 3.56 -5.79
N LYS A 107 -12.81 4.75 -5.69
CA LYS A 107 -12.44 5.38 -4.41
C LYS A 107 -13.22 6.67 -4.13
N TYR A 108 -13.57 7.42 -5.18
CA TYR A 108 -14.18 8.74 -5.06
C TYR A 108 -15.40 8.87 -5.98
N PRO A 109 -16.52 9.41 -5.47
CA PRO A 109 -17.75 9.58 -6.25
C PRO A 109 -17.58 10.53 -7.44
N SER A 110 -16.68 11.52 -7.32
CA SER A 110 -16.39 12.48 -8.39
C SER A 110 -14.91 12.90 -8.41
N LYS A 111 -14.49 13.51 -9.52
CA LYS A 111 -13.16 14.11 -9.65
C LYS A 111 -12.95 15.25 -8.66
N GLU A 112 -13.99 16.07 -8.44
CA GLU A 112 -13.98 17.20 -7.51
C GLU A 112 -13.74 16.73 -6.07
N GLU A 113 -14.39 15.65 -5.64
CA GLU A 113 -14.17 15.08 -4.32
C GLU A 113 -12.76 14.50 -4.17
N GLN A 114 -12.23 13.88 -5.21
CA GLN A 114 -10.84 13.45 -5.24
C GLN A 114 -9.89 14.63 -5.10
N ASP A 115 -10.13 15.74 -5.80
CA ASP A 115 -9.29 16.94 -5.77
C ASP A 115 -9.30 17.63 -4.41
N VAL A 116 -10.44 17.67 -3.72
CA VAL A 116 -10.53 18.15 -2.32
C VAL A 116 -9.65 17.29 -1.39
N LYS A 117 -9.63 15.99 -1.57
CA LYS A 117 -8.80 15.06 -0.79
C LYS A 117 -7.32 15.13 -1.17
N LEU A 118 -6.99 15.62 -2.36
CA LEU A 118 -5.62 15.65 -2.88
C LEU A 118 -4.69 16.45 -1.98
N GLU A 119 -5.08 17.65 -1.55
CA GLU A 119 -4.23 18.49 -0.70
C GLU A 119 -3.91 17.81 0.65
N PHE A 120 -4.88 17.12 1.23
CA PHE A 120 -4.66 16.32 2.43
C PHE A 120 -3.66 15.17 2.16
N LEU A 121 -3.81 14.47 1.04
CA LEU A 121 -2.90 13.41 0.64
C LEU A 121 -1.47 13.94 0.40
N LEU A 122 -1.33 15.09 -0.26
CA LEU A 122 -0.01 15.70 -0.52
C LEU A 122 0.69 16.10 0.78
N ALA A 123 -0.03 16.68 1.74
CA ALA A 123 0.51 16.98 3.06
C ALA A 123 0.96 15.70 3.77
N TRP A 124 0.14 14.66 3.72
CA TRP A 124 0.44 13.36 4.31
C TRP A 124 1.67 12.69 3.67
N VAL A 125 1.85 12.79 2.35
CA VAL A 125 3.03 12.29 1.63
C VAL A 125 4.30 13.04 2.03
N ARG A 126 4.25 14.37 2.22
CA ARG A 126 5.39 15.19 2.66
C ARG A 126 5.91 14.79 4.04
N GLU A 127 5.02 14.40 4.94
CA GLU A 127 5.36 14.02 6.31
C GLU A 127 5.97 12.62 6.44
N TYR A 128 6.14 11.90 5.34
CA TYR A 128 6.59 10.51 5.31
C TYR A 128 7.85 10.23 6.15
N TYR A 129 8.86 11.09 6.07
CA TYR A 129 10.11 10.92 6.79
C TYR A 129 10.08 11.38 8.24
N THR A 130 9.16 12.27 8.59
CA THR A 130 9.06 12.88 9.93
C THR A 130 7.94 12.29 10.78
N ARG A 131 6.96 11.65 10.14
CA ARG A 131 5.83 11.01 10.80
C ARG A 131 6.29 9.87 11.71
N GLN A 132 5.56 9.66 12.79
CA GLN A 132 5.72 8.52 13.69
C GLN A 132 4.66 7.44 13.42
N GLY A 133 4.92 6.21 13.90
CA GLY A 133 3.99 5.08 13.80
C GLY A 133 4.15 4.25 12.52
N ASP A 134 3.26 3.27 12.37
CA ASP A 134 3.35 2.19 11.35
C ASP A 134 3.36 2.64 9.90
N LEU A 135 2.88 3.85 9.62
CA LEU A 135 2.85 4.45 8.28
C LEU A 135 4.05 5.37 8.01
N SER A 136 5.03 5.38 8.89
CA SER A 136 6.24 6.21 8.79
C SER A 136 7.35 5.52 7.97
N PHE A 137 8.32 6.31 7.52
CA PHE A 137 9.53 5.79 6.90
C PHE A 137 10.34 4.91 7.86
N SER A 138 10.50 5.34 9.12
CA SER A 138 11.26 4.61 10.14
C SER A 138 10.65 3.24 10.45
N ALA A 139 9.34 3.13 10.58
CA ALA A 139 8.67 1.84 10.79
C ALA A 139 8.90 0.86 9.63
N ARG A 140 8.93 1.38 8.40
CA ARG A 140 9.18 0.56 7.20
C ARG A 140 10.63 0.13 7.05
N GLN A 141 11.58 0.93 7.52
CA GLN A 141 12.98 0.52 7.59
C GLN A 141 13.18 -0.67 8.55
N THR A 142 12.46 -0.69 9.67
CA THR A 142 12.51 -1.81 10.61
C THR A 142 12.04 -3.10 9.95
N THR A 143 11.00 -3.05 9.12
CA THR A 143 10.53 -4.22 8.34
C THR A 143 11.59 -4.73 7.35
N ARG A 144 12.50 -3.88 6.87
CA ARG A 144 13.61 -4.26 5.97
C ARG A 144 14.72 -5.02 6.69
N THR A 145 14.85 -4.87 7.99
CA THR A 145 15.95 -5.44 8.79
C THR A 145 15.59 -6.81 9.38
N LEU A 146 14.35 -7.24 9.24
CA LEU A 146 13.84 -8.56 9.65
C LEU A 146 13.96 -9.57 8.51
#